data_0c5346f5d35f8f54d8395aa69efee6a9
#
_entry.id   0c5346f5d35f8f54d8395aa69efee6a9
#
_cell.length_a   1.000
_cell.length_b   1.000
_cell.length_c   1.000
_cell.angle_alpha   90.00
_cell.angle_beta   90.00
_cell.angle_gamma   90.00
#
_symmetry.space_group_name_H-M   'P 1'
#
loop_
_entity.id
_entity.type
_entity.pdbx_description
1 polymer ?
#
loop_
_entity_poly.entity_id
_entity_poly.type
_entity_poly.pdbx_seq_one_letter_code
_entity_poly.pdbx_strand_id
1 'polypeptide(L)'
;ESHVDSAHLNLGRIAEERNDPQGALIEYAQVGPGNDYLPAQLRQADILMNNGKTAEAQSKLAAERDEQPDYAIQLYLIESETLSANKQDDKAWKVLQQALLQYPDDLNLLYTRAMLAEKRNDLAQMEKDLRLIIKRDPDNAMALNALGYTLSDRTTRYAEAKTLIEQAHQINPEDPAVLDSLGWVNFRLGNLDDAEKYLRQALERFPDHEVAAHLGEVLWVKGNQREAKQVWGKFLKDQPDSTILRSTIKRLTGSETL
;
A
#
# COMPACT_ATOMS: atom_id res chain seq x y z
N GLU A 1 16.78 -28.42 -9.79
CA GLU A 1 17.09 -27.12 -9.12
C GLU A 1 15.82 -26.57 -8.40
N SER A 2 14.66 -26.41 -9.06
CA SER A 2 13.46 -25.83 -8.43
C SER A 2 12.93 -26.56 -7.19
N HIS A 3 13.05 -27.86 -7.11
CA HIS A 3 12.59 -28.63 -5.94
C HIS A 3 13.48 -28.46 -4.72
N VAL A 4 14.78 -28.22 -4.90
CA VAL A 4 15.73 -27.96 -3.83
C VAL A 4 15.51 -26.58 -3.25
N ASP A 5 15.34 -25.58 -4.10
CA ASP A 5 15.04 -24.21 -3.69
C ASP A 5 13.73 -24.13 -2.91
N SER A 6 12.67 -24.76 -3.42
CA SER A 6 11.38 -24.82 -2.72
C SER A 6 11.47 -25.56 -1.37
N ALA A 7 12.34 -26.58 -1.27
CA ALA A 7 12.57 -27.26 0.01
C ALA A 7 13.24 -26.31 1.02
N HIS A 8 14.29 -25.58 0.62
CA HIS A 8 14.96 -24.60 1.48
C HIS A 8 14.03 -23.45 1.87
N LEU A 9 13.22 -22.92 0.94
CA LEU A 9 12.21 -21.90 1.27
C LEU A 9 11.23 -22.40 2.35
N ASN A 10 10.74 -23.63 2.23
CA ASN A 10 9.82 -24.23 3.20
C ASN A 10 10.51 -24.54 4.55
N LEU A 11 11.74 -25.03 4.53
CA LEU A 11 12.53 -25.25 5.75
C LEU A 11 12.76 -23.93 6.50
N GLY A 12 13.05 -22.85 5.77
CA GLY A 12 13.17 -21.51 6.35
C GLY A 12 11.88 -21.07 7.04
N ARG A 13 10.72 -21.27 6.41
CA ARG A 13 9.40 -20.97 7.01
C ARG A 13 9.14 -21.80 8.28
N ILE A 14 9.46 -23.07 8.24
CA ILE A 14 9.34 -23.96 9.42
C ILE A 14 10.25 -23.47 10.56
N ALA A 15 11.47 -23.04 10.25
CA ALA A 15 12.38 -22.48 11.26
C ALA A 15 11.79 -21.20 11.88
N GLU A 16 11.19 -20.30 11.08
CA GLU A 16 10.49 -19.11 11.60
C GLU A 16 9.31 -19.50 12.54
N GLU A 17 8.49 -20.47 12.15
CA GLU A 17 7.37 -20.96 12.99
C GLU A 17 7.86 -21.54 14.34
N ARG A 18 9.08 -22.04 14.37
CA ARG A 18 9.75 -22.55 15.58
C ARG A 18 10.49 -21.47 16.37
N ASN A 19 10.38 -20.20 15.97
CA ASN A 19 11.13 -19.07 16.54
C ASN A 19 12.66 -19.25 16.45
N ASP A 20 13.15 -19.87 15.37
CA ASP A 20 14.56 -20.01 15.04
C ASP A 20 14.94 -19.11 13.84
N PRO A 21 15.17 -17.82 14.06
CA PRO A 21 15.53 -16.90 12.99
C PRO A 21 16.89 -17.20 12.37
N GLN A 22 17.83 -17.78 13.11
CA GLN A 22 19.15 -18.14 12.57
C GLN A 22 19.05 -19.34 11.63
N GLY A 23 18.30 -20.37 12.02
CA GLY A 23 18.01 -21.52 11.16
C GLY A 23 17.27 -21.07 9.88
N ALA A 24 16.31 -20.16 10.01
CA ALA A 24 15.59 -19.62 8.87
C ALA A 24 16.53 -18.89 7.89
N LEU A 25 17.43 -18.03 8.36
CA LEU A 25 18.39 -17.32 7.54
C LEU A 25 19.35 -18.27 6.79
N ILE A 26 19.77 -19.36 7.45
CA ILE A 26 20.64 -20.39 6.83
C ILE A 26 19.90 -21.05 5.65
N GLU A 27 18.66 -21.44 5.86
CA GLU A 27 17.86 -22.11 4.83
C GLU A 27 17.52 -21.15 3.67
N TYR A 28 17.06 -19.92 3.94
CA TYR A 28 16.76 -18.95 2.90
C TYR A 28 17.98 -18.56 2.07
N ALA A 29 19.19 -18.57 2.66
CA ALA A 29 20.43 -18.30 1.94
C ALA A 29 20.82 -19.38 0.92
N GLN A 30 20.20 -20.56 0.98
CA GLN A 30 20.43 -21.65 0.01
C GLN A 30 19.55 -21.52 -1.24
N VAL A 31 18.56 -20.63 -1.22
CA VAL A 31 17.62 -20.45 -2.34
C VAL A 31 18.30 -19.63 -3.44
N GLY A 32 18.56 -20.27 -4.58
CA GLY A 32 19.15 -19.64 -5.75
C GLY A 32 18.14 -18.92 -6.65
N PRO A 33 18.62 -18.29 -7.75
CA PRO A 33 17.77 -17.59 -8.71
C PRO A 33 16.66 -18.47 -9.28
N GLY A 34 15.42 -17.99 -9.26
CA GLY A 34 14.23 -18.70 -9.70
C GLY A 34 12.97 -18.15 -9.01
N ASN A 35 11.89 -18.93 -9.05
CA ASN A 35 10.59 -18.50 -8.52
C ASN A 35 10.60 -18.24 -7.01
N ASP A 36 11.42 -18.95 -6.27
CA ASP A 36 11.51 -18.89 -4.81
C ASP A 36 12.56 -17.88 -4.30
N TYR A 37 13.35 -17.31 -5.20
CA TYR A 37 14.47 -16.42 -4.88
C TYR A 37 14.00 -15.13 -4.18
N LEU A 38 13.14 -14.36 -4.84
CA LEU A 38 12.65 -13.10 -4.26
C LEU A 38 11.87 -13.29 -2.96
N PRO A 39 10.97 -14.29 -2.82
CA PRO A 39 10.39 -14.64 -1.53
C PRO A 39 11.42 -14.92 -0.43
N ALA A 40 12.51 -15.66 -0.73
CA ALA A 40 13.56 -15.90 0.23
C ALA A 40 14.35 -14.64 0.61
N GLN A 41 14.65 -13.76 -0.35
CA GLN A 41 15.32 -12.49 -0.09
C GLN A 41 14.45 -11.56 0.79
N LEU A 42 13.15 -11.50 0.52
CA LEU A 42 12.22 -10.74 1.34
C LEU A 42 12.22 -11.23 2.80
N ARG A 43 12.09 -12.54 3.01
CA ARG A 43 12.09 -13.11 4.37
C ARG A 43 13.41 -12.86 5.12
N GLN A 44 14.56 -12.97 4.42
CA GLN A 44 15.85 -12.65 5.02
C GLN A 44 15.92 -11.18 5.45
N ALA A 45 15.48 -10.26 4.59
CA ALA A 45 15.45 -8.83 4.90
C ALA A 45 14.56 -8.55 6.10
N ASP A 46 13.36 -9.13 6.14
CA ASP A 46 12.41 -8.99 7.26
C ASP A 46 13.02 -9.48 8.58
N ILE A 47 13.60 -10.69 8.59
CA ILE A 47 14.22 -11.25 9.80
C ILE A 47 15.34 -10.35 10.31
N LEU A 48 16.23 -9.92 9.42
CA LEU A 48 17.38 -9.09 9.80
C LEU A 48 16.93 -7.73 10.33
N MET A 49 16.01 -7.06 9.65
CA MET A 49 15.54 -5.73 10.05
C MET A 49 14.72 -5.77 11.33
N ASN A 50 13.84 -6.77 11.50
CA ASN A 50 13.07 -6.97 12.73
C ASN A 50 13.95 -7.26 13.96
N ASN A 51 15.16 -7.80 13.74
CA ASN A 51 16.16 -8.01 14.79
C ASN A 51 17.18 -6.88 14.92
N GLY A 52 16.91 -5.72 14.34
CA GLY A 52 17.76 -4.53 14.44
C GLY A 52 19.03 -4.57 13.58
N LYS A 53 19.16 -5.56 12.69
CA LYS A 53 20.32 -5.74 11.80
C LYS A 53 20.11 -5.09 10.43
N THR A 54 19.63 -3.85 10.42
CA THR A 54 19.31 -3.12 9.18
C THR A 54 20.52 -2.99 8.26
N ALA A 55 21.70 -2.62 8.78
CA ALA A 55 22.89 -2.47 7.97
C ALA A 55 23.33 -3.78 7.31
N GLU A 56 23.19 -4.91 8.00
CA GLU A 56 23.48 -6.24 7.47
C GLU A 56 22.52 -6.59 6.33
N ALA A 57 21.21 -6.35 6.51
CA ALA A 57 20.20 -6.56 5.48
C ALA A 57 20.48 -5.72 4.22
N GLN A 58 20.80 -4.44 4.39
CA GLN A 58 21.12 -3.54 3.26
C GLN A 58 22.39 -3.98 2.52
N SER A 59 23.45 -4.36 3.25
CA SER A 59 24.69 -4.86 2.64
C SER A 59 24.46 -6.14 1.85
N LYS A 60 23.65 -7.04 2.39
CA LYS A 60 23.31 -8.31 1.72
C LYS A 60 22.51 -8.05 0.43
N LEU A 61 21.47 -7.23 0.49
CA LEU A 61 20.67 -6.91 -0.70
C LEU A 61 21.50 -6.16 -1.76
N ALA A 62 22.46 -5.32 -1.35
CA ALA A 62 23.37 -4.69 -2.28
C ALA A 62 24.28 -5.71 -2.99
N ALA A 63 24.83 -6.66 -2.27
CA ALA A 63 25.62 -7.76 -2.85
C ALA A 63 24.78 -8.60 -3.82
N GLU A 64 23.56 -8.95 -3.44
CA GLU A 64 22.64 -9.70 -4.30
C GLU A 64 22.32 -8.95 -5.61
N ARG A 65 22.16 -7.61 -5.57
CA ARG A 65 21.98 -6.82 -6.81
C ARG A 65 23.16 -6.88 -7.75
N ASP A 66 24.38 -6.95 -7.21
CA ASP A 66 25.59 -7.06 -8.01
C ASP A 66 25.74 -8.46 -8.61
N GLU A 67 25.38 -9.49 -7.87
CA GLU A 67 25.45 -10.89 -8.31
C GLU A 67 24.30 -11.28 -9.24
N GLN A 68 23.11 -10.71 -9.02
CA GLN A 68 21.87 -11.03 -9.74
C GLN A 68 21.23 -9.76 -10.34
N PRO A 69 21.87 -9.14 -11.35
CA PRO A 69 21.41 -7.85 -11.89
C PRO A 69 20.01 -7.91 -12.51
N ASP A 70 19.56 -9.07 -12.97
CA ASP A 70 18.21 -9.25 -13.51
C ASP A 70 17.12 -9.08 -12.45
N TYR A 71 17.45 -9.20 -11.17
CA TYR A 71 16.55 -8.99 -10.04
C TYR A 71 16.76 -7.64 -9.35
N ALA A 72 17.65 -6.78 -9.87
CA ALA A 72 18.06 -5.56 -9.16
C ALA A 72 16.91 -4.66 -8.77
N ILE A 73 15.94 -4.42 -9.67
CA ILE A 73 14.76 -3.59 -9.39
C ILE A 73 13.94 -4.18 -8.24
N GLN A 74 13.63 -5.47 -8.31
CA GLN A 74 12.85 -6.15 -7.28
C GLN A 74 13.57 -6.15 -5.92
N LEU A 75 14.90 -6.29 -5.91
CA LEU A 75 15.70 -6.21 -4.70
C LEU A 75 15.72 -4.79 -4.10
N TYR A 76 15.72 -3.75 -4.91
CA TYR A 76 15.52 -2.38 -4.46
C TYR A 76 14.13 -2.17 -3.85
N LEU A 77 13.09 -2.74 -4.47
CA LEU A 77 11.72 -2.68 -3.94
C LEU A 77 11.62 -3.39 -2.58
N ILE A 78 12.16 -4.61 -2.47
CA ILE A 78 12.22 -5.36 -1.20
C ILE A 78 12.92 -4.51 -0.13
N GLU A 79 14.08 -3.94 -0.43
CA GLU A 79 14.84 -3.14 0.52
C GLU A 79 14.04 -1.92 1.01
N SER A 80 13.46 -1.15 0.09
CA SER A 80 12.71 0.05 0.42
C SER A 80 11.42 -0.25 1.20
N GLU A 81 10.69 -1.26 0.80
CA GLU A 81 9.44 -1.67 1.45
C GLU A 81 9.68 -2.22 2.85
N THR A 82 10.70 -3.07 3.02
CA THR A 82 11.07 -3.62 4.33
C THR A 82 11.58 -2.53 5.28
N LEU A 83 12.37 -1.57 4.79
CA LEU A 83 12.80 -0.40 5.55
C LEU A 83 11.60 0.43 6.02
N SER A 84 10.66 0.70 5.13
CA SER A 84 9.45 1.48 5.45
C SER A 84 8.54 0.75 6.44
N ALA A 85 8.39 -0.57 6.32
CA ALA A 85 7.66 -1.40 7.27
C ALA A 85 8.28 -1.36 8.68
N ASN A 86 9.61 -1.21 8.76
CA ASN A 86 10.35 -1.03 10.00
C ASN A 86 10.50 0.45 10.43
N LYS A 87 9.66 1.33 9.91
CA LYS A 87 9.63 2.78 10.26
C LYS A 87 10.93 3.52 9.96
N GLN A 88 11.71 3.03 9.00
CA GLN A 88 12.96 3.64 8.54
C GLN A 88 12.76 4.35 7.19
N ASP A 89 11.75 5.21 7.12
CA ASP A 89 11.33 5.87 5.89
C ASP A 89 12.42 6.73 5.24
N ASP A 90 13.32 7.34 6.03
CA ASP A 90 14.44 8.12 5.46
C ASP A 90 15.44 7.23 4.72
N LYS A 91 15.71 6.03 5.23
CA LYS A 91 16.56 5.06 4.54
C LYS A 91 15.87 4.51 3.30
N ALA A 92 14.58 4.18 3.40
CA ALA A 92 13.77 3.75 2.26
C ALA A 92 13.78 4.80 1.14
N TRP A 93 13.66 6.07 1.48
CA TRP A 93 13.74 7.18 0.54
C TRP A 93 15.06 7.21 -0.21
N LYS A 94 16.18 7.11 0.51
CA LYS A 94 17.52 7.10 -0.10
C LYS A 94 17.71 5.91 -1.05
N VAL A 95 17.22 4.74 -0.68
CA VAL A 95 17.26 3.54 -1.52
C VAL A 95 16.50 3.75 -2.82
N LEU A 96 15.28 4.30 -2.76
CA LEU A 96 14.47 4.60 -3.94
C LEU A 96 15.10 5.68 -4.83
N GLN A 97 15.71 6.71 -4.23
CA GLN A 97 16.44 7.72 -4.99
C GLN A 97 17.62 7.09 -5.76
N GLN A 98 18.38 6.22 -5.10
CA GLN A 98 19.49 5.50 -5.74
C GLN A 98 18.99 4.60 -6.87
N ALA A 99 17.94 3.83 -6.64
CA ALA A 99 17.34 2.96 -7.64
C ALA A 99 16.87 3.73 -8.88
N LEU A 100 16.21 4.87 -8.68
CA LEU A 100 15.70 5.72 -9.76
C LEU A 100 16.80 6.51 -10.50
N LEU A 101 18.00 6.64 -9.95
CA LEU A 101 19.16 7.10 -10.72
C LEU A 101 19.61 6.07 -11.76
N GLN A 102 19.50 4.78 -11.45
CA GLN A 102 19.85 3.70 -12.36
C GLN A 102 18.70 3.30 -13.30
N TYR A 103 17.46 3.35 -12.80
CA TYR A 103 16.25 2.93 -13.49
C TYR A 103 15.19 4.05 -13.47
N PRO A 104 15.45 5.21 -14.13
CA PRO A 104 14.60 6.40 -13.98
C PRO A 104 13.20 6.22 -14.53
N ASP A 105 12.99 5.21 -15.35
CA ASP A 105 11.75 4.98 -16.10
C ASP A 105 10.93 3.80 -15.55
N ASP A 106 11.41 3.13 -14.51
CA ASP A 106 10.70 2.00 -13.93
C ASP A 106 9.45 2.46 -13.18
N LEU A 107 8.29 1.97 -13.63
CA LEU A 107 6.99 2.38 -13.08
C LEU A 107 6.77 1.90 -11.65
N ASN A 108 7.29 0.75 -11.27
CA ASN A 108 7.14 0.22 -9.92
C ASN A 108 7.96 1.03 -8.91
N LEU A 109 9.20 1.39 -9.26
CA LEU A 109 10.03 2.27 -8.43
C LEU A 109 9.42 3.66 -8.27
N LEU A 110 8.89 4.23 -9.36
CA LEU A 110 8.19 5.52 -9.31
C LEU A 110 6.94 5.45 -8.43
N TYR A 111 6.14 4.40 -8.57
CA TYR A 111 4.95 4.22 -7.73
C TYR A 111 5.30 4.05 -6.25
N THR A 112 6.30 3.22 -5.94
CA THR A 112 6.75 3.01 -4.56
C THR A 112 7.26 4.30 -3.95
N ARG A 113 8.02 5.12 -4.70
CA ARG A 113 8.45 6.45 -4.21
C ARG A 113 7.27 7.40 -4.03
N ALA A 114 6.29 7.38 -4.92
CA ALA A 114 5.09 8.20 -4.78
C ALA A 114 4.32 7.86 -3.50
N MET A 115 4.15 6.58 -3.17
CA MET A 115 3.47 6.16 -1.95
C MET A 115 4.27 6.51 -0.69
N LEU A 116 5.58 6.39 -0.74
CA LEU A 116 6.44 6.83 0.36
C LEU A 116 6.42 8.36 0.52
N ALA A 117 6.38 9.12 -0.57
CA ALA A 117 6.23 10.58 -0.56
C ALA A 117 4.92 11.00 0.10
N GLU A 118 3.81 10.33 -0.24
CA GLU A 118 2.50 10.56 0.40
C GLU A 118 2.57 10.32 1.92
N LYS A 119 3.13 9.20 2.34
CA LYS A 119 3.34 8.85 3.74
C LYS A 119 4.19 9.90 4.49
N ARG A 120 5.16 10.51 3.82
CA ARG A 120 6.03 11.59 4.32
C ARG A 120 5.39 12.98 4.22
N ASN A 121 4.15 13.06 3.76
CA ASN A 121 3.43 14.30 3.48
C ASN A 121 4.07 15.19 2.40
N ASP A 122 4.84 14.59 1.50
CA ASP A 122 5.40 15.25 0.31
C ASP A 122 4.49 15.02 -0.90
N LEU A 123 3.35 15.72 -0.90
CA LEU A 123 2.34 15.58 -1.95
C LEU A 123 2.84 16.04 -3.32
N ALA A 124 3.76 17.00 -3.35
CA ALA A 124 4.34 17.49 -4.60
C ALA A 124 5.17 16.41 -5.31
N GLN A 125 6.01 15.68 -4.58
CA GLN A 125 6.78 14.59 -5.14
C GLN A 125 5.87 13.41 -5.53
N MET A 126 4.89 13.08 -4.70
CA MET A 126 3.89 12.06 -5.02
C MET A 126 3.19 12.35 -6.34
N GLU A 127 2.65 13.56 -6.51
CA GLU A 127 1.98 13.98 -7.74
C GLU A 127 2.92 13.93 -8.95
N LYS A 128 4.16 14.39 -8.79
CA LYS A 128 5.17 14.35 -9.86
C LYS A 128 5.42 12.93 -10.36
N ASP A 129 5.62 11.99 -9.46
CA ASP A 129 5.90 10.60 -9.81
C ASP A 129 4.69 9.92 -10.45
N LEU A 130 3.49 10.10 -9.89
CA LEU A 130 2.26 9.52 -10.45
C LEU A 130 1.93 10.09 -11.83
N ARG A 131 2.13 11.39 -12.05
CA ARG A 131 1.95 11.99 -13.39
C ARG A 131 2.95 11.46 -14.40
N LEU A 132 4.18 11.17 -13.97
CA LEU A 132 5.17 10.56 -14.85
C LEU A 132 4.76 9.13 -15.25
N ILE A 133 4.23 8.37 -14.32
CA ILE A 133 3.66 7.04 -14.61
C ILE A 133 2.52 7.16 -15.63
N ILE A 134 1.55 8.04 -15.39
CA ILE A 134 0.38 8.24 -16.26
C ILE A 134 0.81 8.72 -17.66
N LYS A 135 1.85 9.56 -17.75
CA LYS A 135 2.39 10.00 -19.04
C LYS A 135 2.96 8.85 -19.86
N ARG A 136 3.56 7.85 -19.22
CA ARG A 136 4.18 6.70 -19.88
C ARG A 136 3.19 5.56 -20.13
N ASP A 137 2.29 5.37 -19.19
CA ASP A 137 1.24 4.36 -19.22
C ASP A 137 -0.10 5.02 -18.87
N PRO A 138 -0.80 5.63 -19.86
CA PRO A 138 -2.06 6.34 -19.62
C PRO A 138 -3.18 5.47 -19.06
N ASP A 139 -3.10 4.16 -19.25
CA ASP A 139 -4.06 3.16 -18.76
C ASP A 139 -3.64 2.53 -17.43
N ASN A 140 -2.67 3.12 -16.74
CA ASN A 140 -2.28 2.66 -15.41
C ASN A 140 -3.34 3.04 -14.37
N ALA A 141 -4.31 2.15 -14.19
CA ALA A 141 -5.44 2.38 -13.29
C ALA A 141 -5.00 2.64 -11.84
N MET A 142 -3.93 1.99 -11.39
CA MET A 142 -3.40 2.15 -10.04
C MET A 142 -2.85 3.57 -9.81
N ALA A 143 -2.09 4.10 -10.77
CA ALA A 143 -1.56 5.47 -10.67
C ALA A 143 -2.66 6.51 -10.80
N LEU A 144 -3.61 6.33 -11.72
CA LEU A 144 -4.78 7.20 -11.88
C LEU A 144 -5.60 7.27 -10.59
N ASN A 145 -5.88 6.12 -9.99
CA ASN A 145 -6.64 6.03 -8.75
C ASN A 145 -5.88 6.64 -7.57
N ALA A 146 -4.62 6.33 -7.40
CA ALA A 146 -3.80 6.87 -6.32
C ALA A 146 -3.72 8.40 -6.37
N LEU A 147 -3.50 8.98 -7.54
CA LEU A 147 -3.49 10.43 -7.70
C LEU A 147 -4.86 11.04 -7.44
N GLY A 148 -5.91 10.48 -8.02
CA GLY A 148 -7.27 10.97 -7.85
C GLY A 148 -7.75 10.90 -6.39
N TYR A 149 -7.50 9.79 -5.71
CA TYR A 149 -7.84 9.65 -4.29
C TYR A 149 -7.12 10.69 -3.44
N THR A 150 -5.81 10.83 -3.58
CA THR A 150 -5.04 11.80 -2.79
C THR A 150 -5.46 13.24 -3.06
N LEU A 151 -5.73 13.60 -4.31
CA LEU A 151 -6.26 14.93 -4.63
C LEU A 151 -7.63 15.19 -3.99
N SER A 152 -8.50 14.18 -3.92
CA SER A 152 -9.83 14.32 -3.29
C SER A 152 -9.76 14.35 -1.76
N ASP A 153 -8.81 13.64 -1.17
CA ASP A 153 -8.68 13.55 0.29
C ASP A 153 -7.85 14.69 0.89
N ARG A 154 -6.76 15.06 0.24
CA ARG A 154 -5.74 15.98 0.78
C ARG A 154 -5.75 17.37 0.15
N THR A 155 -6.60 17.63 -0.85
CA THR A 155 -6.70 18.93 -1.53
C THR A 155 -8.16 19.30 -1.80
N THR A 156 -8.39 20.43 -2.47
CA THR A 156 -9.72 20.85 -2.96
C THR A 156 -9.89 20.63 -4.48
N ARG A 157 -8.99 19.92 -5.11
CA ARG A 157 -8.98 19.68 -6.58
C ARG A 157 -9.92 18.51 -6.95
N TYR A 158 -11.16 18.58 -6.49
CA TYR A 158 -12.14 17.49 -6.59
C TYR A 158 -12.56 17.16 -8.03
N ALA A 159 -12.71 18.17 -8.89
CA ALA A 159 -13.10 17.95 -10.28
C ALA A 159 -12.02 17.18 -11.05
N GLU A 160 -10.76 17.54 -10.88
CA GLU A 160 -9.62 16.83 -11.47
C GLU A 160 -9.49 15.41 -10.89
N ALA A 161 -9.62 15.28 -9.58
CA ALA A 161 -9.62 14.00 -8.89
C ALA A 161 -10.69 13.07 -9.46
N LYS A 162 -11.91 13.56 -9.65
CA LYS A 162 -13.02 12.78 -10.23
C LYS A 162 -12.68 12.28 -11.63
N THR A 163 -12.13 13.14 -12.49
CA THR A 163 -11.73 12.75 -13.85
C THR A 163 -10.72 11.59 -13.83
N LEU A 164 -9.69 11.67 -12.98
CA LEU A 164 -8.68 10.62 -12.84
C LEU A 164 -9.28 9.30 -12.34
N ILE A 165 -10.14 9.36 -11.34
CA ILE A 165 -10.78 8.18 -10.75
C ILE A 165 -11.77 7.55 -11.73
N GLU A 166 -12.52 8.35 -12.48
CA GLU A 166 -13.42 7.86 -13.53
C GLU A 166 -12.66 7.14 -14.65
N GLN A 167 -11.48 7.63 -15.04
CA GLN A 167 -10.60 6.92 -15.96
C GLN A 167 -10.15 5.56 -15.40
N ALA A 168 -9.74 5.52 -14.13
CA ALA A 168 -9.40 4.27 -13.47
C ALA A 168 -10.59 3.30 -13.43
N HIS A 169 -11.79 3.81 -13.17
CA HIS A 169 -13.02 3.01 -13.13
C HIS A 169 -13.39 2.43 -14.49
N GLN A 170 -13.19 3.16 -15.58
CA GLN A 170 -13.39 2.64 -16.93
C GLN A 170 -12.46 1.47 -17.25
N ILE A 171 -11.21 1.53 -16.76
CA ILE A 171 -10.21 0.48 -16.98
C ILE A 171 -10.51 -0.74 -16.10
N ASN A 172 -10.85 -0.51 -14.83
CA ASN A 172 -11.07 -1.56 -13.84
C ASN A 172 -12.34 -1.29 -13.00
N PRO A 173 -13.54 -1.52 -13.58
CA PRO A 173 -14.80 -1.12 -12.95
C PRO A 173 -15.17 -1.91 -11.69
N GLU A 174 -14.52 -3.05 -11.47
CA GLU A 174 -14.81 -3.95 -10.36
C GLU A 174 -13.82 -3.80 -9.18
N ASP A 175 -12.78 -2.97 -9.32
CA ASP A 175 -11.77 -2.76 -8.29
C ASP A 175 -12.39 -2.04 -7.08
N PRO A 176 -12.40 -2.66 -5.88
CA PRO A 176 -12.97 -2.05 -4.70
C PRO A 176 -12.25 -0.77 -4.25
N ALA A 177 -10.95 -0.63 -4.49
CA ALA A 177 -10.20 0.58 -4.18
C ALA A 177 -10.63 1.75 -5.08
N VAL A 178 -10.89 1.47 -6.36
CA VAL A 178 -11.40 2.47 -7.31
C VAL A 178 -12.84 2.86 -6.97
N LEU A 179 -13.69 1.90 -6.60
CA LEU A 179 -15.05 2.16 -6.15
C LEU A 179 -15.09 3.01 -4.86
N ASP A 180 -14.22 2.74 -3.91
CA ASP A 180 -14.07 3.56 -2.70
C ASP A 180 -13.66 5.00 -3.05
N SER A 181 -12.64 5.16 -3.88
CA SER A 181 -12.18 6.46 -4.35
C SER A 181 -13.27 7.24 -5.08
N LEU A 182 -14.05 6.55 -5.91
CA LEU A 182 -15.17 7.16 -6.65
C LEU A 182 -16.29 7.61 -5.69
N GLY A 183 -16.58 6.81 -4.68
CA GLY A 183 -17.49 7.19 -3.61
C GLY A 183 -16.99 8.39 -2.83
N TRP A 184 -15.71 8.39 -2.44
CA TRP A 184 -15.11 9.47 -1.66
C TRP A 184 -15.09 10.82 -2.41
N VAL A 185 -14.68 10.82 -3.68
CA VAL A 185 -14.66 12.04 -4.49
C VAL A 185 -16.06 12.59 -4.72
N ASN A 186 -17.07 11.73 -4.92
CA ASN A 186 -18.47 12.17 -5.01
C ASN A 186 -18.96 12.77 -3.69
N PHE A 187 -18.57 12.22 -2.55
CA PHE A 187 -18.82 12.81 -1.24
C PHE A 187 -18.22 14.22 -1.13
N ARG A 188 -16.95 14.39 -1.51
CA ARG A 188 -16.29 15.70 -1.49
C ARG A 188 -16.95 16.73 -2.41
N LEU A 189 -17.58 16.28 -3.49
CA LEU A 189 -18.35 17.11 -4.42
C LEU A 189 -19.81 17.38 -3.97
N GLY A 190 -20.24 16.76 -2.87
CA GLY A 190 -21.62 16.89 -2.37
C GLY A 190 -22.62 15.94 -3.01
N ASN A 191 -22.19 15.03 -3.87
CA ASN A 191 -23.03 14.03 -4.52
C ASN A 191 -23.25 12.82 -3.60
N LEU A 192 -24.03 13.01 -2.54
CA LEU A 192 -24.15 12.04 -1.44
C LEU A 192 -24.77 10.70 -1.85
N ASP A 193 -25.72 10.71 -2.79
CA ASP A 193 -26.36 9.45 -3.26
C ASP A 193 -25.40 8.60 -4.07
N ASP A 194 -24.64 9.19 -4.97
CA ASP A 194 -23.59 8.49 -5.72
C ASP A 194 -22.46 8.02 -4.79
N ALA A 195 -22.07 8.84 -3.82
CA ALA A 195 -21.09 8.46 -2.82
C ALA A 195 -21.51 7.20 -2.05
N GLU A 196 -22.74 7.17 -1.54
CA GLU A 196 -23.28 6.01 -0.84
C GLU A 196 -23.32 4.77 -1.75
N LYS A 197 -23.80 4.93 -2.97
CA LYS A 197 -23.89 3.83 -3.96
C LYS A 197 -22.53 3.16 -4.18
N TYR A 198 -21.50 3.93 -4.49
CA TYR A 198 -20.16 3.38 -4.80
C TYR A 198 -19.49 2.80 -3.55
N LEU A 199 -19.63 3.43 -2.40
CA LEU A 199 -19.07 2.92 -1.14
C LEU A 199 -19.73 1.61 -0.70
N ARG A 200 -21.04 1.46 -0.89
CA ARG A 200 -21.72 0.17 -0.65
C ARG A 200 -21.21 -0.93 -1.58
N GLN A 201 -21.01 -0.62 -2.85
CA GLN A 201 -20.42 -1.57 -3.80
C GLN A 201 -18.98 -1.96 -3.40
N ALA A 202 -18.17 -0.99 -3.00
CA ALA A 202 -16.81 -1.25 -2.53
C ALA A 202 -16.80 -2.18 -1.31
N LEU A 203 -17.64 -1.89 -0.33
CA LEU A 203 -17.72 -2.66 0.92
C LEU A 203 -18.24 -4.09 0.71
N GLU A 204 -19.17 -4.29 -0.22
CA GLU A 204 -19.67 -5.61 -0.61
C GLU A 204 -18.58 -6.48 -1.24
N ARG A 205 -17.73 -5.88 -2.08
CA ARG A 205 -16.64 -6.59 -2.76
C ARG A 205 -15.45 -6.88 -1.86
N PHE A 206 -15.09 -5.93 -1.04
CA PHE A 206 -13.98 -6.05 -0.11
C PHE A 206 -14.34 -5.34 1.20
N PRO A 207 -14.74 -6.11 2.23
CA PRO A 207 -15.01 -5.57 3.56
C PRO A 207 -13.74 -5.01 4.20
N ASP A 208 -13.60 -3.69 4.18
CA ASP A 208 -12.44 -2.95 4.67
C ASP A 208 -12.86 -1.84 5.63
N HIS A 209 -12.04 -1.57 6.64
CA HIS A 209 -12.34 -0.59 7.68
C HIS A 209 -12.26 0.87 7.19
N GLU A 210 -11.44 1.17 6.18
CA GLU A 210 -11.37 2.50 5.57
C GLU A 210 -12.64 2.77 4.76
N VAL A 211 -13.08 1.82 3.96
CA VAL A 211 -14.34 1.89 3.22
C VAL A 211 -15.53 2.05 4.17
N ALA A 212 -15.53 1.30 5.28
CA ALA A 212 -16.55 1.44 6.32
C ALA A 212 -16.53 2.81 6.99
N ALA A 213 -15.36 3.40 7.23
CA ALA A 213 -15.24 4.75 7.73
C ALA A 213 -15.85 5.77 6.76
N HIS A 214 -15.56 5.66 5.48
CA HIS A 214 -16.10 6.52 4.43
C HIS A 214 -17.63 6.37 4.29
N LEU A 215 -18.14 5.14 4.21
CA LEU A 215 -19.58 4.89 4.11
C LEU A 215 -20.33 5.44 5.33
N GLY A 216 -19.84 5.19 6.52
CA GLY A 216 -20.43 5.70 7.75
C GLY A 216 -20.45 7.23 7.80
N GLU A 217 -19.41 7.90 7.32
CA GLU A 217 -19.38 9.37 7.22
C GLU A 217 -20.43 9.90 6.24
N VAL A 218 -20.57 9.29 5.07
CA VAL A 218 -21.60 9.67 4.09
C VAL A 218 -23.01 9.48 4.70
N LEU A 219 -23.28 8.37 5.34
CA LEU A 219 -24.55 8.08 6.00
C LEU A 219 -24.83 9.08 7.11
N TRP A 220 -23.83 9.44 7.91
CA TRP A 220 -23.93 10.44 8.98
C TRP A 220 -24.35 11.81 8.42
N VAL A 221 -23.66 12.27 7.37
CA VAL A 221 -23.96 13.56 6.73
C VAL A 221 -25.34 13.56 6.07
N LYS A 222 -25.78 12.42 5.54
CA LYS A 222 -27.15 12.25 5.00
C LYS A 222 -28.24 12.27 6.09
N GLY A 223 -27.87 12.28 7.38
CA GLY A 223 -28.80 12.21 8.52
C GLY A 223 -29.14 10.80 8.98
N ASN A 224 -28.58 9.76 8.34
CA ASN A 224 -28.81 8.36 8.68
C ASN A 224 -27.81 7.89 9.75
N GLN A 225 -27.84 8.57 10.89
CA GLN A 225 -26.86 8.38 11.98
C GLN A 225 -26.92 6.98 12.60
N ARG A 226 -28.09 6.37 12.65
CA ARG A 226 -28.26 5.03 13.20
C ARG A 226 -27.51 4.00 12.37
N GLU A 227 -27.67 4.03 11.06
CA GLU A 227 -26.97 3.12 10.15
C GLU A 227 -25.47 3.39 10.14
N ALA A 228 -25.04 4.66 10.17
CA ALA A 228 -23.64 5.04 10.27
C ALA A 228 -22.97 4.35 11.47
N LYS A 229 -23.59 4.42 12.66
CA LYS A 229 -23.11 3.77 13.86
C LYS A 229 -23.09 2.24 13.75
N GLN A 230 -24.06 1.64 13.06
CA GLN A 230 -24.09 0.20 12.80
C GLN A 230 -22.93 -0.24 11.92
N VAL A 231 -22.65 0.49 10.84
CA VAL A 231 -21.51 0.21 9.94
C VAL A 231 -20.20 0.32 10.70
N TRP A 232 -19.95 1.42 11.38
CA TRP A 232 -18.72 1.62 12.16
C TRP A 232 -18.56 0.57 13.27
N GLY A 233 -19.63 0.29 14.01
CA GLY A 233 -19.60 -0.67 15.14
C GLY A 233 -19.26 -2.08 14.71
N LYS A 234 -19.76 -2.52 13.55
CA LYS A 234 -19.42 -3.81 12.97
C LYS A 234 -17.90 -3.95 12.72
N PHE A 235 -17.30 -2.95 12.08
CA PHE A 235 -15.87 -2.99 11.73
C PHE A 235 -14.96 -2.72 12.93
N LEU A 236 -15.37 -1.89 13.90
CA LEU A 236 -14.64 -1.72 15.16
C LEU A 236 -14.57 -2.99 16.00
N LYS A 237 -15.59 -3.84 15.91
CA LYS A 237 -15.59 -5.12 16.60
C LYS A 237 -14.50 -6.05 16.09
N ASP A 238 -14.27 -6.03 14.77
CA ASP A 238 -13.24 -6.85 14.12
C ASP A 238 -11.86 -6.20 14.21
N GLN A 239 -11.79 -4.87 14.18
CA GLN A 239 -10.55 -4.08 14.23
C GLN A 239 -10.67 -2.93 15.24
N PRO A 240 -10.62 -3.22 16.55
CA PRO A 240 -10.83 -2.22 17.61
C PRO A 240 -9.78 -1.10 17.63
N ASP A 241 -8.60 -1.36 17.08
CA ASP A 241 -7.49 -0.40 17.04
C ASP A 241 -7.41 0.40 15.72
N SER A 242 -8.44 0.30 14.85
CA SER A 242 -8.48 1.06 13.61
C SER A 242 -8.47 2.57 13.87
N THR A 243 -7.36 3.21 13.55
CA THR A 243 -7.19 4.66 13.71
C THR A 243 -8.13 5.47 12.84
N ILE A 244 -8.40 5.01 11.61
CA ILE A 244 -9.30 5.72 10.70
C ILE A 244 -10.76 5.68 11.19
N LEU A 245 -11.25 4.54 11.66
CA LEU A 245 -12.59 4.44 12.24
C LEU A 245 -12.73 5.32 13.48
N ARG A 246 -11.79 5.21 14.43
CA ARG A 246 -11.83 5.98 15.67
C ARG A 246 -11.76 7.48 15.43
N SER A 247 -10.87 7.94 14.56
CA SER A 247 -10.73 9.37 14.24
C SER A 247 -11.97 9.92 13.52
N THR A 248 -12.55 9.14 12.61
CA THR A 248 -13.78 9.51 11.91
C THR A 248 -14.95 9.62 12.88
N ILE A 249 -15.14 8.62 13.73
CA ILE A 249 -16.20 8.62 14.75
C ILE A 249 -16.05 9.80 15.69
N LYS A 250 -14.84 10.01 16.23
CA LYS A 250 -14.56 11.11 17.16
C LYS A 250 -14.84 12.48 16.51
N ARG A 251 -14.41 12.67 15.29
CA ARG A 251 -14.63 13.93 14.54
C ARG A 251 -16.10 14.22 14.32
N LEU A 252 -16.92 13.21 14.03
CA LEU A 252 -18.33 13.39 13.69
C LEU A 252 -19.25 13.34 14.92
N THR A 253 -18.94 12.52 15.91
CA THR A 253 -19.81 12.33 17.09
C THR A 253 -19.33 13.05 18.34
N GLY A 254 -18.08 13.48 18.38
CA GLY A 254 -17.43 14.05 19.57
C GLY A 254 -16.93 13.00 20.57
N SER A 255 -17.14 11.70 20.32
CA SER A 255 -16.77 10.59 21.21
C SER A 255 -16.02 9.52 20.43
N GLU A 256 -15.06 8.83 21.08
CA GLU A 256 -14.38 7.66 20.50
C GLU A 256 -15.22 6.37 20.62
N THR A 257 -16.31 6.43 21.33
CA THR A 257 -17.27 5.33 21.52
C THR A 257 -18.61 5.63 20.84
N LEU A 258 -19.28 4.57 20.36
CA LEU A 258 -20.56 4.63 19.65
C LEU A 258 -21.74 4.56 20.61
#